data_d19de081a5aed65a432d9e32ddab0abe
#
_entry.id   d19de081a5aed65a432d9e32ddab0abe
#
_cell.length_a   1.000
_cell.length_b   1.000
_cell.length_c   1.000
_cell.angle_alpha   90.00
_cell.angle_beta   90.00
_cell.angle_gamma   90.00
#
_symmetry.space_group_name_H-M   'P 1'
#
loop_
_entity.id
_entity.type
_entity.pdbx_description
1 polymer ?
#
loop_
_entity_poly.entity_id
_entity_poly.type
_entity_poly.pdbx_seq_one_letter_code
_entity_poly.pdbx_strand_id
1 'polypeptide(L)'
;MSKRSNVEHPHQTHHAQLGLLSPGLKEAPVLDLMCSHFVLTLAARQGAKFNVRRDLNSLLSLSGRHLVWPLPALQRLREFLGRRCKDNELWRGHEALSDAEFMARHGAWRGPYEEGTLFFYLDEYAKDQPKDLLSVLGATGGWLSHALKKQSTLVEKNIDALASLLQLNRAERALLLYGTLARYQRDLRSLLVEFKVNNAPEAYAAIADVAGVKALEVADALRAGSRLERIGMVENLISEHNITDLADLMKVSEKLPPVLMREYRDQSELMAVFTRPAARSSLQLADFAFVDEDAQVLVALLRNAVAAREQGVNVLLYGPPGTGKTELAKVAAQAAGLDLFEVEYADRDGNSLSGRDRYR
;
A
#
# COMPACT_ATOMS: atom_id res chain seq x y z
N MET A 1 -47.69 -28.45 7.00
CA MET A 1 -46.98 -28.42 5.70
C MET A 1 -46.36 -27.04 5.56
N SER A 2 -45.10 -26.92 5.97
CA SER A 2 -44.34 -25.64 5.93
C SER A 2 -43.39 -25.69 4.75
N LYS A 3 -43.58 -24.80 3.76
CA LYS A 3 -42.67 -24.59 2.64
C LYS A 3 -41.45 -23.82 3.15
N ARG A 4 -40.32 -24.49 3.26
CA ARG A 4 -39.01 -23.80 3.38
C ARG A 4 -38.65 -23.20 2.01
N SER A 5 -38.70 -21.90 1.91
CA SER A 5 -38.14 -21.16 0.77
C SER A 5 -36.64 -21.20 0.89
N ASN A 6 -35.96 -21.84 -0.07
CA ASN A 6 -34.54 -21.70 -0.30
C ASN A 6 -34.27 -20.25 -0.77
N VAL A 7 -33.74 -19.44 0.10
CA VAL A 7 -33.16 -18.15 -0.28
C VAL A 7 -31.75 -18.45 -0.77
N GLU A 8 -31.60 -18.61 -2.08
CA GLU A 8 -30.29 -18.63 -2.72
C GLU A 8 -29.67 -17.24 -2.54
N HIS A 9 -28.50 -17.19 -1.89
CA HIS A 9 -27.76 -15.95 -1.69
C HIS A 9 -27.23 -15.45 -3.06
N PRO A 10 -27.54 -14.21 -3.49
CA PRO A 10 -27.11 -13.64 -4.77
C PRO A 10 -25.59 -13.52 -4.93
N HIS A 11 -24.82 -13.80 -3.88
CA HIS A 11 -23.35 -13.75 -3.91
C HIS A 11 -22.67 -15.01 -4.49
N GLN A 12 -23.35 -16.17 -4.53
CA GLN A 12 -22.76 -17.39 -5.11
C GLN A 12 -22.79 -17.39 -6.65
N THR A 13 -23.77 -16.71 -7.26
CA THR A 13 -23.93 -16.69 -8.73
C THR A 13 -22.89 -15.86 -9.45
N HIS A 14 -22.36 -14.79 -8.85
CA HIS A 14 -21.35 -13.94 -9.51
C HIS A 14 -19.95 -14.59 -9.51
N HIS A 15 -19.63 -15.41 -8.50
CA HIS A 15 -18.35 -16.14 -8.43
C HIS A 15 -18.30 -17.33 -9.40
N ALA A 16 -19.43 -17.98 -9.64
CA ALA A 16 -19.52 -19.12 -10.58
C ALA A 16 -19.26 -18.71 -12.05
N GLN A 17 -19.44 -17.42 -12.40
CA GLN A 17 -19.18 -16.88 -13.75
C GLN A 17 -17.71 -16.55 -14.01
N LEU A 18 -16.88 -16.38 -12.98
CA LEU A 18 -15.50 -15.91 -13.13
C LEU A 18 -14.48 -17.06 -13.35
N GLY A 19 -14.76 -18.26 -12.85
CA GLY A 19 -13.85 -19.42 -12.98
C GLY A 19 -13.53 -20.08 -11.63
N LEU A 20 -12.60 -21.05 -11.66
CA LEU A 20 -12.15 -21.77 -10.47
C LEU A 20 -11.04 -20.99 -9.75
N LEU A 21 -11.09 -20.99 -8.43
CA LEU A 21 -10.07 -20.36 -7.59
C LEU A 21 -8.90 -21.31 -7.36
N SER A 22 -7.67 -20.79 -7.36
CA SER A 22 -6.51 -21.54 -6.88
C SER A 22 -6.70 -21.96 -5.42
N PRO A 23 -6.19 -23.14 -5.02
CA PRO A 23 -6.23 -23.58 -3.63
C PRO A 23 -5.60 -22.55 -2.70
N GLY A 24 -6.26 -22.25 -1.59
CA GLY A 24 -5.79 -21.29 -0.58
C GLY A 24 -6.07 -19.81 -0.88
N LEU A 25 -6.68 -19.47 -2.03
CA LEU A 25 -6.97 -18.07 -2.35
C LEU A 25 -7.90 -17.40 -1.33
N LYS A 26 -8.88 -18.12 -0.81
CA LYS A 26 -9.86 -17.57 0.15
C LYS A 26 -9.26 -17.32 1.54
N GLU A 27 -8.24 -18.08 1.91
CA GLU A 27 -7.53 -18.02 3.19
C GLU A 27 -6.29 -17.12 3.13
N ALA A 28 -5.98 -16.55 1.96
CA ALA A 28 -4.78 -15.75 1.77
C ALA A 28 -4.85 -14.44 2.59
N PRO A 29 -3.73 -14.02 3.21
CA PRO A 29 -3.65 -12.75 3.92
C PRO A 29 -3.99 -11.56 3.00
N VAL A 30 -4.75 -10.60 3.52
CA VAL A 30 -5.23 -9.46 2.72
C VAL A 30 -4.07 -8.66 2.13
N LEU A 31 -2.96 -8.52 2.85
CA LEU A 31 -1.76 -7.84 2.33
C LEU A 31 -1.18 -8.53 1.11
N ASP A 32 -1.15 -9.88 1.09
CA ASP A 32 -0.67 -10.65 -0.07
C ASP A 32 -1.61 -10.47 -1.26
N LEU A 33 -2.93 -10.43 -1.02
CA LEU A 33 -3.92 -10.13 -2.05
C LEU A 33 -3.75 -8.71 -2.62
N MET A 34 -3.44 -7.73 -1.78
CA MET A 34 -3.15 -6.36 -2.21
C MET A 34 -1.90 -6.29 -3.08
N CYS A 35 -0.83 -6.97 -2.69
CA CYS A 35 0.40 -7.06 -3.49
C CYS A 35 0.13 -7.71 -4.85
N SER A 36 -0.61 -8.82 -4.87
CA SER A 36 -1.01 -9.49 -6.12
C SER A 36 -1.88 -8.59 -7.00
N HIS A 37 -2.85 -7.90 -6.42
CA HIS A 37 -3.70 -6.96 -7.16
C HIS A 37 -2.87 -5.82 -7.79
N PHE A 38 -1.91 -5.29 -7.04
CA PHE A 38 -1.02 -4.23 -7.52
C PHE A 38 -0.26 -4.67 -8.77
N VAL A 39 0.48 -5.78 -8.70
CA VAL A 39 1.30 -6.23 -9.84
C VAL A 39 0.48 -6.71 -11.02
N LEU A 40 -0.66 -7.37 -10.79
CA LEU A 40 -1.54 -7.81 -11.86
C LEU A 40 -2.18 -6.63 -12.60
N THR A 41 -2.49 -5.56 -11.88
CA THR A 41 -2.97 -4.32 -12.49
C THR A 41 -1.88 -3.65 -13.33
N LEU A 42 -0.64 -3.59 -12.82
CA LEU A 42 0.52 -3.11 -13.59
C LEU A 42 0.73 -3.94 -14.86
N ALA A 43 0.78 -5.27 -14.73
CA ALA A 43 0.99 -6.17 -15.85
C ALA A 43 -0.10 -6.04 -16.93
N ALA A 44 -1.36 -5.96 -16.52
CA ALA A 44 -2.49 -5.80 -17.43
C ALA A 44 -2.45 -4.47 -18.19
N ARG A 45 -2.01 -3.38 -17.55
CA ARG A 45 -1.98 -2.05 -18.13
C ARG A 45 -0.73 -1.79 -18.98
N GLN A 46 0.40 -2.36 -18.65
CA GLN A 46 1.60 -2.26 -19.47
C GLN A 46 1.52 -3.11 -20.75
N GLY A 47 0.58 -4.05 -20.83
CA GLY A 47 0.29 -4.81 -22.05
C GLY A 47 1.52 -5.53 -22.60
N ALA A 48 1.86 -5.25 -23.86
CA ALA A 48 2.97 -5.92 -24.57
C ALA A 48 4.36 -5.62 -24.00
N LYS A 49 4.53 -4.59 -23.16
CA LYS A 49 5.81 -4.25 -22.54
C LYS A 49 6.14 -5.19 -21.37
N PHE A 50 5.12 -5.68 -20.66
CA PHE A 50 5.31 -6.76 -19.69
C PHE A 50 5.61 -8.04 -20.48
N ASN A 51 6.84 -8.51 -20.45
CA ASN A 51 7.20 -9.75 -21.09
C ASN A 51 6.76 -10.93 -20.22
N VAL A 52 5.50 -11.33 -20.40
CA VAL A 52 4.88 -12.44 -19.67
C VAL A 52 5.77 -13.69 -19.68
N ARG A 53 6.49 -13.93 -20.77
CA ARG A 53 7.37 -15.11 -20.88
C ARG A 53 8.60 -15.04 -19.98
N ARG A 54 9.23 -13.87 -19.92
CA ARG A 54 10.46 -13.69 -19.12
C ARG A 54 10.13 -13.52 -17.64
N ASP A 55 9.08 -12.76 -17.36
CA ASP A 55 8.78 -12.28 -16.02
C ASP A 55 7.70 -13.14 -15.33
N LEU A 56 7.21 -14.20 -16.00
CA LEU A 56 6.12 -15.05 -15.51
C LEU A 56 6.44 -15.70 -14.15
N ASN A 57 7.64 -16.25 -13.99
CA ASN A 57 8.01 -16.90 -12.74
C ASN A 57 8.08 -15.92 -11.58
N SER A 58 8.57 -14.69 -11.81
CA SER A 58 8.58 -13.63 -10.81
C SER A 58 7.16 -13.19 -10.45
N LEU A 59 6.27 -13.09 -11.43
CA LEU A 59 4.85 -12.80 -11.21
C LEU A 59 4.16 -13.92 -10.43
N LEU A 60 4.42 -15.16 -10.75
CA LEU A 60 3.83 -16.34 -10.10
C LEU A 60 4.36 -16.55 -8.68
N SER A 61 5.60 -16.17 -8.37
CA SER A 61 6.13 -16.24 -7.01
C SER A 61 5.30 -15.39 -6.03
N LEU A 62 4.78 -14.26 -6.48
CA LEU A 62 3.91 -13.39 -5.71
C LEU A 62 2.42 -13.77 -5.81
N SER A 63 1.93 -14.03 -7.04
CA SER A 63 0.50 -14.16 -7.31
C SER A 63 0.03 -15.58 -7.64
N GLY A 64 0.92 -16.56 -7.75
CA GLY A 64 0.56 -17.93 -8.17
C GLY A 64 -0.46 -18.62 -7.28
N ARG A 65 -0.47 -18.28 -5.98
CA ARG A 65 -1.47 -18.78 -5.02
C ARG A 65 -2.83 -18.09 -5.12
N HIS A 66 -2.92 -17.00 -5.87
CA HIS A 66 -4.06 -16.07 -5.88
C HIS A 66 -4.75 -16.02 -7.24
N LEU A 67 -4.59 -17.05 -8.09
CA LEU A 67 -5.14 -17.03 -9.44
C LEU A 67 -6.60 -17.48 -9.48
N VAL A 68 -7.33 -16.89 -10.42
CA VAL A 68 -8.67 -17.31 -10.85
C VAL A 68 -8.58 -17.85 -12.27
N TRP A 69 -9.06 -19.08 -12.47
CA TRP A 69 -8.95 -19.81 -13.72
C TRP A 69 -10.29 -19.82 -14.45
N PRO A 70 -10.47 -19.02 -15.52
CA PRO A 70 -11.65 -19.13 -16.38
C PRO A 70 -11.76 -20.53 -16.97
N LEU A 71 -12.94 -21.12 -16.89
CA LEU A 71 -13.15 -22.51 -17.34
C LEU A 71 -12.63 -22.80 -18.75
N PRO A 72 -12.88 -21.94 -19.77
CA PRO A 72 -12.35 -22.20 -21.11
C PRO A 72 -10.83 -22.21 -21.18
N ALA A 73 -10.13 -21.36 -20.43
CA ALA A 73 -8.67 -21.35 -20.38
C ALA A 73 -8.13 -22.57 -19.64
N LEU A 74 -8.77 -22.97 -18.53
CA LEU A 74 -8.41 -24.16 -17.77
C LEU A 74 -8.58 -25.43 -18.62
N GLN A 75 -9.67 -25.56 -19.38
CA GLN A 75 -9.92 -26.72 -20.24
C GLN A 75 -8.85 -26.85 -21.32
N ARG A 76 -8.49 -25.77 -22.02
CA ARG A 76 -7.41 -25.79 -23.02
C ARG A 76 -6.06 -26.12 -22.40
N LEU A 77 -5.78 -25.63 -21.20
CA LEU A 77 -4.57 -25.99 -20.46
C LEU A 77 -4.57 -27.50 -20.12
N ARG A 78 -5.69 -28.06 -19.69
CA ARG A 78 -5.81 -29.51 -19.42
C ARG A 78 -5.60 -30.36 -20.65
N GLU A 79 -6.13 -29.95 -21.79
CA GLU A 79 -5.88 -30.61 -23.08
C GLU A 79 -4.40 -30.59 -23.50
N PHE A 80 -3.74 -29.43 -23.28
CA PHE A 80 -2.31 -29.30 -23.50
C PHE A 80 -1.52 -30.25 -22.60
N LEU A 81 -1.83 -30.26 -21.30
CA LEU A 81 -1.18 -31.14 -20.32
C LEU A 81 -1.42 -32.62 -20.60
N GLY A 82 -2.62 -33.01 -21.07
CA GLY A 82 -2.94 -34.37 -21.47
C GLY A 82 -2.02 -34.87 -22.59
N ARG A 83 -1.70 -34.02 -23.55
CA ARG A 83 -0.75 -34.35 -24.63
C ARG A 83 0.71 -34.33 -24.16
N ARG A 84 1.06 -33.33 -23.35
CA ARG A 84 2.44 -33.06 -22.91
C ARG A 84 2.95 -34.03 -21.85
N CYS A 85 2.05 -34.46 -20.95
CA CYS A 85 2.39 -35.27 -19.78
C CYS A 85 1.90 -36.71 -19.87
N LYS A 86 1.61 -37.21 -21.10
CA LYS A 86 1.02 -38.53 -21.33
C LYS A 86 1.78 -39.67 -20.64
N ASP A 87 3.10 -39.62 -20.64
CA ASP A 87 3.97 -40.65 -20.09
C ASP A 87 4.51 -40.32 -18.70
N ASN A 88 4.06 -39.22 -18.09
CA ASN A 88 4.50 -38.79 -16.76
C ASN A 88 3.58 -39.38 -15.69
N GLU A 89 4.14 -40.16 -14.75
CA GLU A 89 3.39 -40.84 -13.69
C GLU A 89 2.68 -39.86 -12.75
N LEU A 90 3.26 -38.66 -12.51
CA LEU A 90 2.64 -37.63 -11.67
C LEU A 90 1.30 -37.12 -12.20
N TRP A 91 1.08 -37.30 -13.51
CA TRP A 91 -0.13 -36.87 -14.22
C TRP A 91 -1.08 -38.00 -14.56
N ARG A 92 -0.78 -39.24 -14.17
CA ARG A 92 -1.62 -40.41 -14.48
C ARG A 92 -3.05 -40.19 -13.96
N GLY A 93 -4.03 -40.34 -14.83
CA GLY A 93 -5.45 -40.25 -14.53
C GLY A 93 -6.00 -38.82 -14.35
N HIS A 94 -5.19 -37.77 -14.63
CA HIS A 94 -5.64 -36.39 -14.50
C HIS A 94 -6.80 -36.02 -15.44
N GLU A 95 -6.93 -36.74 -16.56
CA GLU A 95 -7.99 -36.55 -17.58
C GLU A 95 -9.37 -36.89 -17.01
N ALA A 96 -9.46 -37.89 -16.09
CA ALA A 96 -10.69 -38.33 -15.48
C ALA A 96 -11.16 -37.43 -14.33
N LEU A 97 -10.33 -36.50 -13.86
CA LEU A 97 -10.69 -35.60 -12.77
C LEU A 97 -11.67 -34.53 -13.26
N SER A 98 -12.63 -34.17 -12.43
CA SER A 98 -13.38 -32.92 -12.63
C SER A 98 -12.44 -31.71 -12.57
N ASP A 99 -12.88 -30.55 -13.06
CA ASP A 99 -12.06 -29.34 -13.03
C ASP A 99 -11.69 -28.92 -11.58
N ALA A 100 -12.61 -29.13 -10.62
CA ALA A 100 -12.36 -28.83 -9.21
C ALA A 100 -11.33 -29.79 -8.60
N GLU A 101 -11.41 -31.08 -8.87
CA GLU A 101 -10.45 -32.10 -8.41
C GLU A 101 -9.09 -31.87 -9.05
N PHE A 102 -9.05 -31.52 -10.34
CA PHE A 102 -7.85 -31.17 -11.05
C PHE A 102 -7.14 -29.97 -10.38
N MET A 103 -7.88 -28.89 -10.10
CA MET A 103 -7.33 -27.72 -9.43
C MET A 103 -6.88 -28.05 -8.00
N ALA A 104 -7.60 -28.84 -7.25
CA ALA A 104 -7.19 -29.25 -5.92
C ALA A 104 -5.88 -30.05 -5.94
N ARG A 105 -5.67 -30.91 -6.94
CA ARG A 105 -4.49 -31.75 -7.05
C ARG A 105 -3.28 -31.06 -7.68
N HIS A 106 -3.47 -30.31 -8.77
CA HIS A 106 -2.41 -29.76 -9.60
C HIS A 106 -2.32 -28.22 -9.61
N GLY A 107 -3.35 -27.53 -9.06
CA GLY A 107 -3.49 -26.08 -9.10
C GLY A 107 -2.82 -25.32 -7.95
N ALA A 108 -2.16 -26.00 -7.01
CA ALA A 108 -1.46 -25.35 -5.91
C ALA A 108 -0.08 -24.86 -6.37
N TRP A 109 0.22 -23.57 -6.14
CA TRP A 109 1.57 -23.04 -6.35
C TRP A 109 2.54 -23.61 -5.33
N ARG A 110 3.54 -24.33 -5.79
CA ARG A 110 4.63 -24.92 -4.98
C ARG A 110 6.02 -24.49 -5.48
N GLY A 111 6.06 -23.54 -6.39
CA GLY A 111 7.27 -23.09 -7.06
C GLY A 111 7.31 -23.43 -8.55
N PRO A 112 8.23 -22.83 -9.31
CA PRO A 112 8.30 -22.98 -10.78
C PRO A 112 8.82 -24.34 -11.23
N TYR A 113 9.48 -25.12 -10.35
CA TYR A 113 10.16 -26.37 -10.68
C TYR A 113 9.43 -27.63 -10.20
N GLU A 114 8.22 -27.49 -9.70
CA GLU A 114 7.42 -28.62 -9.18
C GLU A 114 6.61 -29.25 -10.32
N GLU A 115 7.13 -30.35 -10.90
CA GLU A 115 6.58 -31.01 -12.07
C GLU A 115 5.14 -31.54 -11.90
N GLY A 116 4.71 -31.78 -10.65
CA GLY A 116 3.34 -32.23 -10.34
C GLY A 116 2.31 -31.10 -10.35
N THR A 117 2.70 -29.85 -10.62
CA THR A 117 1.80 -28.71 -10.68
C THR A 117 1.66 -28.17 -12.12
N LEU A 118 0.51 -27.59 -12.42
CA LEU A 118 0.25 -26.96 -13.72
C LEU A 118 1.24 -25.79 -14.01
N PHE A 119 1.81 -25.19 -12.98
CA PHE A 119 2.71 -24.04 -13.09
C PHE A 119 4.04 -24.39 -13.74
N PHE A 120 4.52 -25.61 -13.57
CA PHE A 120 5.75 -26.09 -14.22
C PHE A 120 5.65 -26.00 -15.76
N TYR A 121 4.47 -26.27 -16.32
CA TYR A 121 4.23 -26.26 -17.77
C TYR A 121 3.63 -24.95 -18.27
N LEU A 122 3.33 -24.00 -17.37
CA LEU A 122 2.59 -22.79 -17.73
C LEU A 122 3.41 -21.86 -18.64
N ASP A 123 4.74 -21.81 -18.49
CA ASP A 123 5.60 -21.02 -19.39
C ASP A 123 5.59 -21.57 -20.82
N GLU A 124 5.64 -22.90 -20.96
CA GLU A 124 5.53 -23.58 -22.26
C GLU A 124 4.16 -23.32 -22.90
N TYR A 125 3.08 -23.51 -22.12
CA TYR A 125 1.72 -23.25 -22.57
C TYR A 125 1.49 -21.79 -22.98
N ALA A 126 2.03 -20.85 -22.24
CA ALA A 126 1.87 -19.42 -22.52
C ALA A 126 2.55 -18.97 -23.81
N LYS A 127 3.55 -19.70 -24.31
CA LYS A 127 4.17 -19.44 -25.62
C LYS A 127 3.19 -19.69 -26.75
N ASP A 128 2.39 -20.76 -26.64
CA ASP A 128 1.41 -21.16 -27.65
C ASP A 128 0.07 -20.43 -27.46
N GLN A 129 -0.35 -20.21 -26.23
CA GLN A 129 -1.65 -19.64 -25.87
C GLN A 129 -1.54 -18.41 -24.96
N PRO A 130 -0.88 -17.31 -25.37
CA PRO A 130 -0.67 -16.13 -24.51
C PRO A 130 -2.00 -15.46 -24.11
N LYS A 131 -3.05 -15.57 -24.93
CA LYS A 131 -4.36 -14.98 -24.62
C LYS A 131 -5.03 -15.65 -23.42
N ASP A 132 -4.81 -16.94 -23.22
CA ASP A 132 -5.37 -17.67 -22.10
C ASP A 132 -4.74 -17.22 -20.77
N LEU A 133 -3.42 -17.04 -20.76
CA LEU A 133 -2.74 -16.50 -19.59
C LEU A 133 -3.23 -15.08 -19.27
N LEU A 134 -3.36 -14.21 -20.27
CA LEU A 134 -3.93 -12.87 -20.08
C LEU A 134 -5.36 -12.92 -19.52
N SER A 135 -6.16 -13.90 -19.96
CA SER A 135 -7.51 -14.12 -19.43
C SER A 135 -7.48 -14.52 -17.94
N VAL A 136 -6.55 -15.40 -17.54
CA VAL A 136 -6.34 -15.79 -16.15
C VAL A 136 -5.93 -14.58 -15.30
N LEU A 137 -4.95 -13.79 -15.76
CA LEU A 137 -4.49 -12.59 -15.05
C LEU A 137 -5.61 -11.54 -14.93
N GLY A 138 -6.38 -11.32 -16.00
CA GLY A 138 -7.51 -10.39 -16.01
C GLY A 138 -8.64 -10.81 -15.07
N ALA A 139 -9.04 -12.10 -15.10
CA ALA A 139 -10.05 -12.64 -14.20
C ALA A 139 -9.61 -12.54 -12.73
N THR A 140 -8.34 -12.82 -12.47
CA THR A 140 -7.74 -12.69 -11.14
C THR A 140 -7.78 -11.24 -10.65
N GLY A 141 -7.34 -10.29 -11.47
CA GLY A 141 -7.38 -8.86 -11.14
C GLY A 141 -8.80 -8.37 -10.85
N GLY A 142 -9.78 -8.80 -11.62
CA GLY A 142 -11.20 -8.49 -11.39
C GLY A 142 -11.72 -9.05 -10.07
N TRP A 143 -11.42 -10.31 -9.76
CA TRP A 143 -11.80 -10.93 -8.50
C TRP A 143 -11.15 -10.22 -7.29
N LEU A 144 -9.84 -9.98 -7.35
CA LEU A 144 -9.09 -9.27 -6.29
C LEU A 144 -9.64 -7.87 -6.06
N SER A 145 -9.90 -7.12 -7.12
CA SER A 145 -10.50 -5.78 -7.01
C SER A 145 -11.84 -5.81 -6.27
N HIS A 146 -12.68 -6.83 -6.50
CA HIS A 146 -13.95 -6.98 -5.82
C HIS A 146 -13.77 -7.42 -4.36
N ALA A 147 -12.88 -8.38 -4.10
CA ALA A 147 -12.63 -8.91 -2.76
C ALA A 147 -12.04 -7.84 -1.83
N LEU A 148 -11.08 -7.04 -2.33
CA LEU A 148 -10.40 -6.00 -1.56
C LEU A 148 -11.32 -4.81 -1.22
N LYS A 149 -12.31 -4.49 -2.05
CA LYS A 149 -13.28 -3.41 -1.74
C LYS A 149 -14.05 -3.60 -0.43
N LYS A 150 -14.16 -4.83 0.04
CA LYS A 150 -14.92 -5.19 1.26
C LYS A 150 -14.03 -5.28 2.50
N GLN A 151 -12.73 -5.11 2.33
CA GLN A 151 -11.75 -5.29 3.39
C GLN A 151 -10.96 -3.99 3.57
N SER A 152 -10.72 -3.61 4.81
CA SER A 152 -9.84 -2.50 5.16
C SER A 152 -8.70 -3.06 6.00
N THR A 153 -7.50 -2.90 5.50
CA THR A 153 -6.30 -3.36 6.21
C THR A 153 -5.87 -2.35 7.28
N LEU A 154 -5.06 -2.83 8.21
CA LEU A 154 -4.45 -1.98 9.23
C LEU A 154 -3.59 -0.89 8.59
N VAL A 155 -2.83 -1.25 7.54
CA VAL A 155 -2.00 -0.31 6.78
C VAL A 155 -2.83 0.82 6.17
N GLU A 156 -3.94 0.49 5.53
CA GLU A 156 -4.85 1.50 4.95
C GLU A 156 -5.43 2.41 6.02
N LYS A 157 -5.89 1.85 7.15
CA LYS A 157 -6.43 2.65 8.27
C LYS A 157 -5.39 3.64 8.82
N ASN A 158 -4.15 3.18 9.00
CA ASN A 158 -3.09 4.04 9.51
C ASN A 158 -2.66 5.11 8.49
N ILE A 159 -2.61 4.76 7.19
CA ILE A 159 -2.38 5.73 6.11
C ILE A 159 -3.52 6.75 6.05
N ASP A 160 -4.77 6.32 6.20
CA ASP A 160 -5.93 7.22 6.20
C ASP A 160 -5.89 8.18 7.38
N ALA A 161 -5.50 7.70 8.56
CA ALA A 161 -5.30 8.53 9.74
C ALA A 161 -4.19 9.58 9.50
N LEU A 162 -3.04 9.17 8.98
CA LEU A 162 -1.96 10.09 8.61
C LEU A 162 -2.40 11.07 7.50
N ALA A 163 -3.09 10.58 6.49
CA ALA A 163 -3.57 11.40 5.38
C ALA A 163 -4.54 12.49 5.85
N SER A 164 -5.40 12.17 6.82
CA SER A 164 -6.30 13.15 7.43
C SER A 164 -5.52 14.24 8.17
N LEU A 165 -4.50 13.84 8.96
CA LEU A 165 -3.68 14.76 9.75
C LEU A 165 -2.79 15.66 8.88
N LEU A 166 -2.13 15.05 7.89
CA LEU A 166 -1.16 15.70 7.02
C LEU A 166 -1.78 16.25 5.73
N GLN A 167 -3.11 16.09 5.57
CA GLN A 167 -3.87 16.51 4.38
C GLN A 167 -3.30 15.95 3.08
N LEU A 168 -2.92 14.67 3.12
CA LEU A 168 -2.38 14.00 1.94
C LEU A 168 -3.47 13.81 0.89
N ASN A 169 -3.12 14.07 -0.37
CA ASN A 169 -3.99 13.82 -1.50
C ASN A 169 -4.01 12.31 -1.87
N ARG A 170 -4.85 11.95 -2.85
CA ARG A 170 -5.02 10.55 -3.25
C ARG A 170 -3.74 9.92 -3.81
N ALA A 171 -2.94 10.68 -4.56
CA ALA A 171 -1.68 10.20 -5.12
C ALA A 171 -0.64 9.97 -4.01
N GLU A 172 -0.51 10.90 -3.07
CA GLU A 172 0.39 10.78 -1.92
C GLU A 172 0.03 9.56 -1.06
N ARG A 173 -1.27 9.32 -0.81
CA ARG A 173 -1.75 8.12 -0.09
C ARG A 173 -1.40 6.82 -0.82
N ALA A 174 -1.62 6.78 -2.14
CA ALA A 174 -1.32 5.61 -2.95
C ALA A 174 0.19 5.30 -2.96
N LEU A 175 1.04 6.34 -3.08
CA LEU A 175 2.49 6.19 -3.01
C LEU A 175 2.95 5.65 -1.66
N LEU A 176 2.39 6.13 -0.55
CA LEU A 176 2.69 5.59 0.77
C LEU A 176 2.24 4.14 0.90
N LEU A 177 1.04 3.79 0.42
CA LEU A 177 0.53 2.43 0.46
C LEU A 177 1.42 1.47 -0.33
N TYR A 178 1.61 1.74 -1.62
CA TYR A 178 2.38 0.85 -2.50
C TYR A 178 3.86 0.81 -2.14
N GLY A 179 4.44 1.94 -1.73
CA GLY A 179 5.82 1.99 -1.23
C GLY A 179 5.99 1.18 0.06
N THR A 180 5.02 1.25 0.99
CA THR A 180 5.03 0.45 2.21
C THR A 180 4.93 -1.04 1.90
N LEU A 181 4.03 -1.45 0.99
CA LEU A 181 3.91 -2.83 0.54
C LEU A 181 5.19 -3.33 -0.13
N ALA A 182 5.81 -2.50 -0.98
CA ALA A 182 7.07 -2.85 -1.66
C ALA A 182 8.25 -3.00 -0.68
N ARG A 183 8.26 -2.22 0.41
CA ARG A 183 9.27 -2.37 1.48
C ARG A 183 9.01 -3.61 2.34
N TYR A 184 7.77 -3.93 2.61
CA TYR A 184 7.38 -5.08 3.44
C TYR A 184 7.51 -6.40 2.69
N GLN A 185 7.01 -6.48 1.44
CA GLN A 185 6.96 -7.73 0.66
C GLN A 185 8.13 -7.77 -0.33
N ARG A 186 9.10 -8.68 -0.04
CA ARG A 186 10.33 -8.80 -0.82
C ARG A 186 10.06 -9.15 -2.29
N ASP A 187 9.13 -10.08 -2.54
CA ASP A 187 8.84 -10.54 -3.90
C ASP A 187 8.18 -9.44 -4.72
N LEU A 188 7.33 -8.59 -4.09
CA LEU A 188 6.78 -7.40 -4.74
C LEU A 188 7.89 -6.43 -5.16
N ARG A 189 8.84 -6.15 -4.25
CA ARG A 189 9.97 -5.26 -4.56
C ARG A 189 10.82 -5.80 -5.71
N SER A 190 11.15 -7.09 -5.68
CA SER A 190 11.92 -7.74 -6.73
C SER A 190 11.21 -7.68 -8.07
N LEU A 191 9.89 -7.88 -8.08
CA LEU A 191 9.10 -7.81 -9.29
C LEU A 191 8.99 -6.38 -9.85
N LEU A 192 8.88 -5.36 -9.01
CA LEU A 192 8.84 -3.95 -9.46
C LEU A 192 10.10 -3.53 -10.21
N VAL A 193 11.26 -4.13 -9.92
CA VAL A 193 12.50 -3.94 -10.68
C VAL A 193 12.37 -4.47 -12.12
N GLU A 194 11.54 -5.48 -12.36
CA GLU A 194 11.32 -6.03 -13.70
C GLU A 194 10.40 -5.14 -14.57
N PHE A 195 9.62 -4.27 -13.95
CA PHE A 195 8.81 -3.28 -14.68
C PHE A 195 9.67 -2.11 -15.15
N LYS A 196 10.43 -2.34 -16.22
CA LYS A 196 11.30 -1.32 -16.83
C LYS A 196 10.51 -0.20 -17.48
N VAL A 197 11.00 1.00 -17.31
CA VAL A 197 10.45 2.23 -17.88
C VAL A 197 11.52 3.00 -18.64
N ASN A 198 11.13 3.76 -19.65
CA ASN A 198 12.07 4.52 -20.45
C ASN A 198 12.32 5.94 -19.88
N ASN A 199 11.40 6.43 -19.06
CA ASN A 199 11.45 7.79 -18.51
C ASN A 199 10.48 7.93 -17.33
N ALA A 200 10.64 9.01 -16.57
CA ALA A 200 9.80 9.34 -15.42
C ALA A 200 8.30 9.48 -15.76
N PRO A 201 7.88 10.18 -16.83
CA PRO A 201 6.47 10.25 -17.20
C PRO A 201 5.80 8.89 -17.42
N GLU A 202 6.50 7.92 -18.00
CA GLU A 202 6.00 6.56 -18.17
C GLU A 202 5.80 5.87 -16.82
N ALA A 203 6.74 6.02 -15.91
CA ALA A 203 6.65 5.48 -14.56
C ALA A 203 5.49 6.12 -13.76
N TYR A 204 5.33 7.44 -13.86
CA TYR A 204 4.21 8.15 -13.21
C TYR A 204 2.85 7.68 -13.76
N ALA A 205 2.74 7.49 -15.07
CA ALA A 205 1.53 6.98 -15.69
C ALA A 205 1.18 5.56 -15.20
N ALA A 206 2.17 4.68 -15.09
CA ALA A 206 1.96 3.31 -14.59
C ALA A 206 1.43 3.28 -13.16
N ILE A 207 2.00 4.10 -12.27
CA ILE A 207 1.54 4.20 -10.87
C ILE A 207 0.16 4.88 -10.79
N ALA A 208 -0.05 5.94 -11.57
CA ALA A 208 -1.32 6.66 -11.62
C ALA A 208 -2.49 5.76 -12.05
N ASP A 209 -2.24 4.89 -13.01
CA ASP A 209 -3.21 3.90 -13.48
C ASP A 209 -3.65 2.93 -12.38
N VAL A 210 -2.70 2.42 -11.58
CA VAL A 210 -3.01 1.53 -10.46
C VAL A 210 -3.72 2.27 -9.34
N ALA A 211 -3.26 3.48 -9.03
CA ALA A 211 -3.83 4.32 -7.97
C ALA A 211 -5.20 4.93 -8.33
N GLY A 212 -5.58 4.92 -9.61
CA GLY A 212 -6.79 5.57 -10.09
C GLY A 212 -6.74 7.10 -9.97
N VAL A 213 -5.56 7.69 -10.20
CA VAL A 213 -5.28 9.14 -10.17
C VAL A 213 -4.68 9.60 -11.50
N LYS A 214 -4.39 10.89 -11.64
CA LYS A 214 -3.71 11.42 -12.84
C LYS A 214 -2.19 11.31 -12.69
N ALA A 215 -1.48 11.08 -13.81
CA ALA A 215 -0.01 11.00 -13.82
C ALA A 215 0.65 12.28 -13.27
N LEU A 216 0.04 13.45 -13.52
CA LEU A 216 0.52 14.72 -12.98
C LEU A 216 0.45 14.76 -11.44
N GLU A 217 -0.58 14.17 -10.83
CA GLU A 217 -0.70 14.12 -9.36
C GLU A 217 0.41 13.25 -8.74
N VAL A 218 0.81 12.17 -9.43
CA VAL A 218 1.94 11.34 -9.02
C VAL A 218 3.26 12.10 -9.17
N ALA A 219 3.46 12.79 -10.31
CA ALA A 219 4.64 13.62 -10.55
C ALA A 219 4.78 14.73 -9.49
N ASP A 220 3.68 15.44 -9.17
CA ASP A 220 3.67 16.48 -8.14
C ASP A 220 3.98 15.94 -6.73
N ALA A 221 3.49 14.74 -6.41
CA ALA A 221 3.75 14.10 -5.13
C ALA A 221 5.22 13.65 -4.97
N LEU A 222 5.91 13.38 -6.08
CA LEU A 222 7.30 12.89 -6.11
C LEU A 222 8.34 13.97 -6.46
N ARG A 223 7.92 15.16 -6.87
CA ARG A 223 8.86 16.24 -7.21
C ARG A 223 9.70 16.67 -6.01
N ALA A 224 10.88 17.23 -6.28
CA ALA A 224 11.74 17.83 -5.28
C ALA A 224 10.99 18.92 -4.49
N GLY A 225 11.11 18.91 -3.17
CA GLY A 225 10.38 19.80 -2.27
C GLY A 225 8.90 19.47 -2.10
N SER A 226 8.44 18.31 -2.58
CA SER A 226 7.07 17.83 -2.34
C SER A 226 6.78 17.66 -0.85
N ARG A 227 5.49 17.56 -0.52
CA ARG A 227 5.07 17.35 0.86
C ARG A 227 5.66 16.08 1.46
N LEU A 228 5.58 14.95 0.76
CA LEU A 228 6.11 13.67 1.23
C LEU A 228 7.62 13.71 1.49
N GLU A 229 8.38 14.43 0.65
CA GLU A 229 9.81 14.62 0.88
C GLU A 229 10.07 15.50 2.11
N ARG A 230 9.38 16.65 2.20
CA ARG A 230 9.58 17.59 3.33
C ARG A 230 9.30 16.99 4.69
N ILE A 231 8.31 16.09 4.78
CA ILE A 231 7.97 15.38 6.01
C ILE A 231 8.78 14.07 6.19
N GLY A 232 9.73 13.78 5.29
CA GLY A 232 10.63 12.63 5.40
C GLY A 232 9.96 11.26 5.20
N MET A 233 8.77 11.20 4.61
CA MET A 233 8.08 9.93 4.34
C MET A 233 8.57 9.22 3.08
N VAL A 234 9.14 9.96 2.15
CA VAL A 234 9.78 9.43 0.93
C VAL A 234 11.26 9.79 0.96
N GLU A 235 12.10 8.79 0.75
CA GLU A 235 13.55 8.95 0.70
C GLU A 235 13.99 9.28 -0.72
N ASN A 236 14.93 10.22 -0.84
CA ASN A 236 15.63 10.56 -2.08
C ASN A 236 14.79 10.49 -3.35
N LEU A 237 14.17 11.59 -3.69
CA LEU A 237 13.59 11.72 -5.01
C LEU A 237 14.72 11.70 -6.03
N ILE A 238 14.72 10.66 -6.83
CA ILE A 238 15.66 10.47 -7.92
C ILE A 238 15.39 11.57 -8.93
N SER A 239 16.46 12.15 -9.49
CA SER A 239 16.30 13.03 -10.65
C SER A 239 15.58 12.25 -11.75
N GLU A 240 14.68 12.90 -12.48
CA GLU A 240 13.86 12.27 -13.53
C GLU A 240 14.67 11.43 -14.54
N HIS A 241 15.96 11.74 -14.68
CA HIS A 241 16.88 11.05 -15.59
C HIS A 241 17.36 9.67 -15.11
N ASN A 242 17.13 9.33 -13.84
CA ASN A 242 17.63 8.10 -13.22
C ASN A 242 16.55 7.06 -12.92
N ILE A 243 15.31 7.28 -13.37
CA ILE A 243 14.23 6.30 -13.19
C ILE A 243 14.33 5.25 -14.29
N THR A 244 14.65 4.02 -13.92
CA THR A 244 14.82 2.89 -14.83
C THR A 244 13.77 1.80 -14.66
N ASP A 245 13.11 1.78 -13.51
CA ASP A 245 12.06 0.82 -13.18
C ASP A 245 11.10 1.38 -12.11
N LEU A 246 10.03 0.65 -11.82
CA LEU A 246 9.01 1.12 -10.88
C LEU A 246 9.43 1.03 -9.43
N ALA A 247 10.43 0.23 -9.08
CA ALA A 247 10.95 0.19 -7.70
C ALA A 247 11.59 1.52 -7.30
N ASP A 248 12.10 2.28 -8.28
CA ASP A 248 12.69 3.60 -8.04
C ASP A 248 11.69 4.61 -7.47
N LEU A 249 10.40 4.50 -7.80
CA LEU A 249 9.34 5.36 -7.28
C LEU A 249 8.81 4.92 -5.91
N MET A 250 9.12 3.70 -5.47
CA MET A 250 8.56 3.09 -4.26
C MET A 250 9.49 3.24 -3.04
N LYS A 251 10.29 4.30 -2.99
CA LYS A 251 11.28 4.55 -1.93
C LYS A 251 10.67 5.33 -0.75
N VAL A 252 9.76 4.71 -0.03
CA VAL A 252 9.31 5.23 1.26
C VAL A 252 10.36 4.99 2.35
N SER A 253 10.32 5.81 3.40
CA SER A 253 11.21 5.66 4.56
C SER A 253 11.16 4.25 5.15
N GLU A 254 12.31 3.69 5.51
CA GLU A 254 12.41 2.35 6.11
C GLU A 254 11.68 2.24 7.45
N LYS A 255 11.46 3.35 8.12
CA LYS A 255 10.73 3.41 9.39
C LYS A 255 9.21 3.32 9.22
N LEU A 256 8.68 3.61 8.04
CA LEU A 256 7.23 3.63 7.81
C LEU A 256 6.55 2.26 7.88
N PRO A 257 7.05 1.17 7.26
CA PRO A 257 6.36 -0.10 7.31
C PRO A 257 6.09 -0.61 8.72
N PRO A 258 7.07 -0.63 9.67
CA PRO A 258 6.80 -1.04 11.04
C PRO A 258 5.75 -0.19 11.75
N VAL A 259 5.71 1.12 11.46
CA VAL A 259 4.73 2.05 12.01
C VAL A 259 3.36 1.80 11.43
N LEU A 260 3.25 1.72 10.08
CA LEU A 260 1.96 1.57 9.40
C LEU A 260 1.31 0.19 9.58
N MET A 261 2.09 -0.81 9.95
CA MET A 261 1.61 -2.18 10.19
C MET A 261 1.30 -2.47 11.66
N ARG A 262 1.51 -1.51 12.56
CA ARG A 262 1.19 -1.65 13.97
C ARG A 262 -0.25 -1.21 14.26
N GLU A 263 -0.88 -1.88 15.22
CA GLU A 263 -2.18 -1.49 15.75
C GLU A 263 -2.04 -0.31 16.73
N TYR A 264 -2.91 0.68 16.58
CA TYR A 264 -3.01 1.87 17.45
C TYR A 264 -4.42 1.98 17.99
N ARG A 265 -4.55 2.37 19.26
CA ARG A 265 -5.86 2.57 19.92
C ARG A 265 -6.60 3.75 19.32
N ASP A 266 -5.86 4.79 18.99
CA ASP A 266 -6.38 6.04 18.45
C ASP A 266 -5.33 6.79 17.60
N GLN A 267 -5.75 7.88 17.02
CA GLN A 267 -4.91 8.73 16.18
C GLN A 267 -3.77 9.41 16.96
N SER A 268 -3.97 9.71 18.25
CA SER A 268 -2.95 10.33 19.11
C SER A 268 -1.80 9.37 19.36
N GLU A 269 -2.07 8.08 19.55
CA GLU A 269 -1.03 7.05 19.69
C GLU A 269 -0.21 6.88 18.41
N LEU A 270 -0.86 6.95 17.23
CA LEU A 270 -0.15 6.97 15.95
C LEU A 270 0.74 8.21 15.81
N MET A 271 0.23 9.39 16.21
CA MET A 271 1.00 10.64 16.16
C MET A 271 2.18 10.63 17.13
N ALA A 272 2.07 9.96 18.26
CA ALA A 272 3.15 9.83 19.24
C ALA A 272 4.38 9.07 18.70
N VAL A 273 4.25 8.39 17.56
CA VAL A 273 5.41 7.79 16.86
C VAL A 273 6.27 8.83 16.17
N PHE A 274 5.65 9.91 15.69
CA PHE A 274 6.31 10.99 14.93
C PHE A 274 6.60 12.23 15.78
N THR A 275 5.93 12.34 16.94
CA THR A 275 5.99 13.50 17.83
C THR A 275 6.01 13.02 19.27
N ARG A 276 6.53 13.85 20.17
CA ARG A 276 6.46 13.58 21.61
C ARG A 276 5.30 14.39 22.22
N PRO A 277 4.34 13.76 22.92
CA PRO A 277 3.39 14.52 23.70
C PRO A 277 4.13 15.42 24.69
N ALA A 278 3.83 16.72 24.69
CA ALA A 278 4.47 17.65 25.60
C ALA A 278 4.05 17.33 27.03
N ALA A 279 5.01 17.33 27.94
CA ALA A 279 4.71 17.24 29.36
C ALA A 279 3.84 18.43 29.78
N ARG A 280 2.85 18.19 30.64
CA ARG A 280 2.04 19.27 31.19
C ARG A 280 2.92 20.22 31.98
N SER A 281 2.72 21.51 31.80
CA SER A 281 3.39 22.52 32.63
C SER A 281 2.77 22.55 34.03
N SER A 282 3.62 22.75 35.03
CA SER A 282 3.16 23.06 36.38
C SER A 282 2.80 24.54 36.58
N LEU A 283 3.16 25.37 35.57
CA LEU A 283 2.89 26.80 35.56
C LEU A 283 1.46 27.08 35.06
N GLN A 284 0.96 28.27 35.40
CA GLN A 284 -0.32 28.80 34.97
C GLN A 284 -0.13 30.11 34.20
N LEU A 285 -1.16 30.60 33.50
CA LEU A 285 -1.10 31.87 32.76
C LEU A 285 -0.70 33.05 33.69
N ALA A 286 -1.14 33.04 34.96
CA ALA A 286 -0.79 34.06 35.93
C ALA A 286 0.73 34.17 36.21
N ASP A 287 1.49 33.10 36.00
CA ASP A 287 2.94 33.11 36.17
C ASP A 287 3.67 33.89 35.04
N PHE A 288 2.93 34.23 33.99
CA PHE A 288 3.41 34.98 32.83
C PHE A 288 2.90 36.44 32.82
N ALA A 289 2.72 37.03 33.99
CA ALA A 289 2.17 38.40 34.15
C ALA A 289 2.94 39.46 33.34
N PHE A 290 4.23 39.22 33.04
CA PHE A 290 5.07 40.14 32.25
C PHE A 290 4.72 40.12 30.73
N VAL A 291 3.91 39.16 30.26
CA VAL A 291 3.39 39.04 28.88
C VAL A 291 1.89 38.70 28.89
N ASP A 292 1.15 39.13 29.91
CA ASP A 292 -0.24 38.74 30.14
C ASP A 292 -1.14 39.04 28.93
N GLU A 293 -1.05 40.23 28.34
CA GLU A 293 -1.85 40.61 27.18
C GLU A 293 -1.56 39.68 25.99
N ASP A 294 -0.28 39.41 25.67
CA ASP A 294 0.13 38.51 24.57
C ASP A 294 -0.30 37.08 24.86
N ALA A 295 -0.21 36.61 26.10
CA ALA A 295 -0.64 35.28 26.52
C ALA A 295 -2.16 35.10 26.38
N GLN A 296 -2.95 36.08 26.73
CA GLN A 296 -4.40 36.07 26.55
C GLN A 296 -4.79 36.07 25.07
N VAL A 297 -4.13 36.89 24.24
CA VAL A 297 -4.32 36.92 22.79
C VAL A 297 -3.97 35.57 22.19
N LEU A 298 -2.88 34.95 22.62
CA LEU A 298 -2.48 33.63 22.15
C LEU A 298 -3.52 32.55 22.46
N VAL A 299 -4.04 32.54 23.72
CA VAL A 299 -5.08 31.55 24.08
C VAL A 299 -6.38 31.81 23.32
N ALA A 300 -6.77 33.07 23.14
CA ALA A 300 -7.95 33.41 22.35
C ALA A 300 -7.81 33.01 20.87
N LEU A 301 -6.62 33.26 20.28
CA LEU A 301 -6.30 32.86 18.92
C LEU A 301 -6.43 31.33 18.77
N LEU A 302 -5.81 30.54 19.64
CA LEU A 302 -5.85 29.08 19.62
C LEU A 302 -7.29 28.56 19.73
N ARG A 303 -8.09 29.08 20.67
CA ARG A 303 -9.51 28.70 20.83
C ARG A 303 -10.34 29.03 19.63
N ASN A 304 -10.16 30.20 19.03
CA ASN A 304 -10.92 30.63 17.84
C ASN A 304 -10.53 29.83 16.62
N ALA A 305 -9.25 29.56 16.42
CA ALA A 305 -8.76 28.73 15.32
C ALA A 305 -9.36 27.32 15.35
N VAL A 306 -9.44 26.70 16.53
CA VAL A 306 -10.08 25.39 16.70
C VAL A 306 -11.58 25.45 16.46
N ALA A 307 -12.26 26.46 17.02
CA ALA A 307 -13.71 26.62 16.82
C ALA A 307 -14.08 26.85 15.37
N ALA A 308 -13.27 27.64 14.64
CA ALA A 308 -13.41 27.89 13.20
C ALA A 308 -12.86 26.75 12.32
N ARG A 309 -12.20 25.74 12.89
CA ARG A 309 -11.45 24.71 12.17
C ARG A 309 -10.44 25.29 11.17
N GLU A 310 -9.80 26.39 11.55
CA GLU A 310 -8.74 26.99 10.77
C GLU A 310 -7.52 26.10 10.74
N GLN A 311 -6.90 26.02 9.57
CA GLN A 311 -5.71 25.19 9.35
C GLN A 311 -4.50 26.07 9.04
N GLY A 312 -3.31 25.61 9.45
CA GLY A 312 -2.06 26.33 9.15
C GLY A 312 -1.86 27.60 9.96
N VAL A 313 -2.51 27.74 11.10
CA VAL A 313 -2.24 28.83 12.04
C VAL A 313 -0.86 28.63 12.65
N ASN A 314 0.04 29.58 12.42
CA ASN A 314 1.41 29.54 12.92
C ASN A 314 1.62 30.69 13.89
N VAL A 315 2.21 30.39 15.06
CA VAL A 315 2.59 31.39 16.06
C VAL A 315 4.10 31.32 16.28
N LEU A 316 4.77 32.44 16.18
CA LEU A 316 6.21 32.57 16.49
C LEU A 316 6.39 33.19 17.85
N LEU A 317 6.88 32.43 18.83
CA LEU A 317 7.35 32.95 20.11
C LEU A 317 8.84 33.24 20.03
N TYR A 318 9.23 34.50 20.16
CA TYR A 318 10.63 34.93 20.06
C TYR A 318 11.09 35.65 21.32
N GLY A 319 12.40 35.73 21.53
CA GLY A 319 13.02 36.37 22.69
C GLY A 319 14.27 35.61 23.16
N PRO A 320 14.98 36.13 24.18
CA PRO A 320 16.20 35.51 24.71
C PRO A 320 15.99 34.06 25.18
N PRO A 321 17.03 33.22 25.21
CA PRO A 321 16.98 31.90 25.85
C PRO A 321 16.60 32.03 27.34
N GLY A 322 15.88 31.03 27.86
CA GLY A 322 15.51 30.96 29.27
C GLY A 322 14.30 31.82 29.69
N THR A 323 13.63 32.52 28.76
CA THR A 323 12.47 33.40 29.10
C THR A 323 11.12 32.65 29.20
N GLY A 324 11.11 31.33 29.24
CA GLY A 324 9.89 30.53 29.42
C GLY A 324 9.01 30.32 28.18
N LYS A 325 9.50 30.60 26.97
CA LYS A 325 8.71 30.41 25.70
C LYS A 325 8.07 29.04 25.57
N THR A 326 8.85 28.00 25.84
CA THR A 326 8.35 26.62 25.78
C THR A 326 7.28 26.34 26.79
N GLU A 327 7.44 26.87 28.04
CA GLU A 327 6.44 26.72 29.07
C GLU A 327 5.19 27.54 28.77
N LEU A 328 5.34 28.78 28.25
CA LEU A 328 4.20 29.55 27.77
C LEU A 328 3.39 28.82 26.69
N ALA A 329 4.05 28.17 25.74
CA ALA A 329 3.36 27.36 24.73
C ALA A 329 2.54 26.22 25.36
N LYS A 330 3.12 25.53 26.36
CA LYS A 330 2.42 24.46 27.12
C LYS A 330 1.22 25.00 27.88
N VAL A 331 1.38 26.08 28.59
CA VAL A 331 0.33 26.72 29.40
C VAL A 331 -0.79 27.27 28.51
N ALA A 332 -0.45 27.91 27.40
CA ALA A 332 -1.43 28.40 26.42
C ALA A 332 -2.26 27.29 25.79
N ALA A 333 -1.61 26.17 25.40
CA ALA A 333 -2.30 24.99 24.89
C ALA A 333 -3.24 24.37 25.94
N GLN A 334 -2.76 24.22 27.19
CA GLN A 334 -3.59 23.74 28.32
C GLN A 334 -4.80 24.65 28.56
N ALA A 335 -4.57 25.95 28.59
CA ALA A 335 -5.64 26.92 28.80
C ALA A 335 -6.66 26.95 27.64
N ALA A 336 -6.20 26.65 26.43
CA ALA A 336 -7.07 26.50 25.25
C ALA A 336 -7.77 25.14 25.16
N GLY A 337 -7.42 24.17 26.03
CA GLY A 337 -7.98 22.82 26.02
C GLY A 337 -7.43 21.96 24.88
N LEU A 338 -6.19 22.19 24.46
CA LEU A 338 -5.53 21.51 23.33
C LEU A 338 -4.45 20.57 23.83
N ASP A 339 -4.27 19.46 23.06
CA ASP A 339 -3.08 18.61 23.18
C ASP A 339 -1.90 19.27 22.47
N LEU A 340 -0.76 19.29 23.14
CA LEU A 340 0.49 19.83 22.60
C LEU A 340 1.48 18.68 22.34
N PHE A 341 2.11 18.71 21.18
CA PHE A 341 3.17 17.78 20.81
C PHE A 341 4.46 18.54 20.51
N GLU A 342 5.57 17.98 20.96
CA GLU A 342 6.90 18.50 20.70
C GLU A 342 7.52 17.73 19.53
N VAL A 343 8.13 18.45 18.60
CA VAL A 343 8.95 17.89 17.52
C VAL A 343 10.41 17.95 17.97
N GLU A 344 11.12 16.84 17.90
CA GLU A 344 12.53 16.79 18.27
C GLU A 344 13.39 17.73 17.41
N TYR A 345 14.19 18.53 18.06
CA TYR A 345 15.13 19.48 17.39
C TYR A 345 16.58 19.05 17.51
N ALA A 346 16.87 18.03 18.32
CA ALA A 346 18.20 17.49 18.53
C ALA A 346 18.15 15.94 18.57
N ASP A 347 19.25 15.31 18.17
CA ASP A 347 19.44 13.88 18.36
C ASP A 347 19.76 13.53 19.83
N ARG A 348 20.04 12.24 20.09
CA ARG A 348 20.38 11.76 21.45
C ARG A 348 21.70 12.32 21.98
N ASP A 349 22.57 12.76 21.08
CA ASP A 349 23.87 13.34 21.39
C ASP A 349 23.82 14.89 21.48
N GLY A 350 22.64 15.48 21.32
CA GLY A 350 22.39 16.91 21.44
C GLY A 350 22.72 17.71 20.17
N ASN A 351 23.02 17.07 19.04
CA ASN A 351 23.27 17.77 17.79
C ASN A 351 21.95 18.22 17.16
N SER A 352 21.92 19.41 16.59
CA SER A 352 20.72 19.94 15.93
C SER A 352 20.31 19.07 14.73
N LEU A 353 19.07 18.58 14.77
CA LEU A 353 18.50 17.86 13.64
C LEU A 353 18.08 18.83 12.53
N SER A 354 18.40 18.49 11.28
CA SER A 354 17.89 19.20 10.11
C SER A 354 16.35 19.04 10.03
N GLY A 355 15.68 19.92 9.28
CA GLY A 355 14.22 19.83 9.12
C GLY A 355 13.74 18.45 8.63
N ARG A 356 14.55 17.74 7.81
CA ARG A 356 14.27 16.37 7.36
C ARG A 356 14.45 15.32 8.46
N ASP A 357 15.44 15.51 9.33
CA ASP A 357 15.81 14.51 10.33
C ASP A 357 14.92 14.58 11.57
N ARG A 358 14.17 15.68 11.74
CA ARG A 358 13.22 15.86 12.87
C ARG A 358 12.02 14.92 12.80
N TYR A 359 11.69 14.43 11.62
CA TYR A 359 10.56 13.53 11.35
C TYR A 359 11.01 12.13 10.96
N ARG A 360 12.28 11.82 11.15
CA ARG A 360 12.88 10.52 10.86
C ARG A 360 13.00 9.62 12.08
#